data_4cd75be58392e5f45beab30e5039a1c4
#
_entry.id   4cd75be58392e5f45beab30e5039a1c4
#
_cell.length_a   1.000
_cell.length_b   1.000
_cell.length_c   1.000
_cell.angle_alpha   90.00
_cell.angle_beta   90.00
_cell.angle_gamma   90.00
#
_symmetry.space_group_name_H-M   'P 1'
#
loop_
_entity.id
_entity.type
_entity.pdbx_description
1 polymer ?
#
loop_
_entity_poly.entity_id
_entity_poly.type
_entity_poly.pdbx_seq_one_letter_code
_entity_poly.pdbx_strand_id
1 'polypeptide(L)'
;NDDVLSATGLGSNVVSSSLTSVGTLTGLTVNGDVTVSNGVNDFDVASHDGTNGLKLGGTLVTSTAAELNYLDITTLGTSQASKAVTAGSDGVVKIALSSSDTNADRVGLTVTHGTSGTPAANLGAGISFEIKDLGGVEEQGRVSTVMDTVTDGSEDSRIVFMVQSSGTLTAKADVQKTRFNIASSSSYAINNDDVLSATGLGSNVVSSSLTSVGTLTGLTVNGNVTVS
;
A
#
# COMPACT_ATOMS: atom_id res chain seq x y z
N ASN A 1 1.31 -15.13 70.74
CA ASN A 1 0.73 -16.12 69.85
C ASN A 1 0.44 -15.41 68.52
N ASP A 2 1.25 -15.67 67.53
CA ASP A 2 0.97 -15.19 66.18
C ASP A 2 -0.05 -16.15 65.59
N ASP A 3 -1.28 -15.67 65.38
CA ASP A 3 -2.31 -16.44 64.74
C ASP A 3 -1.90 -16.72 63.29
N VAL A 4 -1.65 -17.99 62.96
CA VAL A 4 -1.25 -18.44 61.62
C VAL A 4 -2.47 -18.59 60.71
N LEU A 5 -3.63 -18.91 61.31
CA LEU A 5 -4.88 -19.17 60.62
C LEU A 5 -6.06 -18.64 61.42
N SER A 6 -6.94 -17.89 60.78
CA SER A 6 -8.25 -17.50 61.27
C SER A 6 -9.37 -18.05 60.41
N ALA A 7 -10.64 -17.86 60.82
CA ALA A 7 -11.78 -18.28 60.03
C ALA A 7 -11.86 -17.57 58.65
N THR A 8 -11.21 -16.42 58.51
CA THR A 8 -11.32 -15.56 57.30
C THR A 8 -9.99 -15.19 56.66
N GLY A 9 -8.85 -15.64 57.22
CA GLY A 9 -7.57 -15.27 56.66
C GLY A 9 -6.36 -15.96 57.27
N LEU A 10 -5.26 -15.93 56.57
CA LEU A 10 -3.93 -16.29 57.08
C LEU A 10 -3.36 -15.13 57.89
N GLY A 11 -2.61 -15.44 58.94
CA GLY A 11 -1.92 -14.43 59.74
C GLY A 11 -0.90 -13.65 58.90
N SER A 12 -0.62 -12.42 59.32
CA SER A 12 0.30 -11.51 58.62
C SER A 12 1.73 -12.04 58.52
N ASN A 13 2.09 -13.01 59.36
CA ASN A 13 3.43 -13.64 59.37
C ASN A 13 3.56 -14.86 58.40
N VAL A 14 2.47 -15.22 57.68
CA VAL A 14 2.54 -16.26 56.67
C VAL A 14 3.03 -15.65 55.38
N VAL A 15 4.35 -15.49 55.22
CA VAL A 15 5.01 -14.80 54.09
C VAL A 15 5.43 -15.75 52.99
N SER A 16 5.33 -17.06 53.17
CA SER A 16 5.56 -18.06 52.14
C SER A 16 4.62 -19.25 52.28
N SER A 17 4.25 -19.88 51.19
CA SER A 17 3.35 -21.01 51.16
C SER A 17 3.75 -21.98 50.08
N SER A 18 3.64 -23.27 50.36
CA SER A 18 3.80 -24.37 49.40
C SER A 18 2.43 -24.87 48.90
N LEU A 19 1.40 -24.03 48.93
CA LEU A 19 0.09 -24.38 48.37
C LEU A 19 0.20 -24.74 46.90
N THR A 20 -0.22 -25.95 46.57
CA THR A 20 -0.25 -26.45 45.19
C THR A 20 -1.60 -26.21 44.51
N SER A 21 -2.62 -25.80 45.28
CA SER A 21 -3.94 -25.47 44.77
C SER A 21 -4.63 -24.47 45.67
N VAL A 22 -5.30 -23.51 45.10
CA VAL A 22 -6.20 -22.56 45.77
C VAL A 22 -7.52 -22.59 45.00
N GLY A 23 -8.56 -23.09 45.43
CA GLY A 23 -9.86 -23.16 44.71
C GLY A 23 -10.24 -21.88 43.97
N THR A 24 -11.52 -21.64 43.76
CA THR A 24 -12.00 -20.43 43.07
C THR A 24 -11.78 -19.20 43.93
N LEU A 25 -11.03 -18.22 43.40
CA LEU A 25 -10.86 -16.91 44.01
C LEU A 25 -11.83 -15.91 43.40
N THR A 26 -12.48 -15.08 44.23
CA THR A 26 -13.31 -13.96 43.72
C THR A 26 -12.47 -12.72 43.36
N GLY A 27 -11.21 -12.70 43.78
CA GLY A 27 -10.23 -11.66 43.41
C GLY A 27 -8.84 -12.08 43.82
N LEU A 28 -7.85 -11.68 43.07
CA LEU A 28 -6.42 -11.87 43.31
C LEU A 28 -5.70 -10.57 42.98
N THR A 29 -4.96 -10.03 43.96
CA THR A 29 -4.02 -8.91 43.74
C THR A 29 -2.60 -9.43 43.90
N VAL A 30 -1.77 -9.27 42.90
CA VAL A 30 -0.36 -9.63 42.91
C VAL A 30 0.46 -8.34 42.80
N ASN A 31 1.29 -8.06 43.82
CA ASN A 31 2.17 -6.88 43.83
C ASN A 31 3.55 -7.15 43.19
N GLY A 32 3.72 -8.29 42.55
CA GLY A 32 4.94 -8.70 41.86
C GLY A 32 4.61 -9.36 40.52
N ASP A 33 5.54 -10.10 39.99
CA ASP A 33 5.36 -10.81 38.75
C ASP A 33 4.45 -12.04 38.89
N VAL A 34 3.66 -12.32 37.85
CA VAL A 34 2.93 -13.57 37.68
C VAL A 34 3.64 -14.41 36.63
N THR A 35 4.16 -15.56 37.01
CA THR A 35 4.82 -16.50 36.11
C THR A 35 3.95 -17.74 35.94
N VAL A 36 3.51 -18.03 34.72
CA VAL A 36 2.92 -19.31 34.35
C VAL A 36 4.05 -20.17 33.80
N SER A 37 4.59 -21.07 34.61
CA SER A 37 5.73 -21.92 34.28
C SER A 37 5.26 -23.27 33.74
N ASN A 38 6.05 -23.86 32.85
CA ASN A 38 5.85 -25.09 32.06
C ASN A 38 5.06 -24.85 30.78
N GLY A 39 5.64 -25.25 29.64
CA GLY A 39 5.13 -25.03 28.28
C GLY A 39 3.82 -25.73 27.91
N VAL A 40 3.12 -26.32 28.89
CA VAL A 40 1.82 -26.99 28.71
C VAL A 40 0.67 -26.26 29.46
N ASN A 41 0.99 -25.16 30.15
CA ASN A 41 0.00 -24.38 30.90
C ASN A 41 -0.30 -23.06 30.20
N ASP A 42 -1.57 -22.70 30.11
CA ASP A 42 -2.04 -21.47 29.50
C ASP A 42 -2.45 -20.45 30.56
N PHE A 43 -2.36 -19.17 30.22
CA PHE A 43 -3.04 -18.08 30.89
C PHE A 43 -4.27 -17.72 30.07
N ASP A 44 -5.41 -18.30 30.40
CA ASP A 44 -6.67 -18.08 29.69
C ASP A 44 -7.48 -16.95 30.36
N VAL A 45 -7.81 -15.91 29.61
CA VAL A 45 -8.73 -14.84 30.00
C VAL A 45 -10.09 -15.13 29.36
N ALA A 46 -10.81 -16.12 29.88
CA ALA A 46 -12.06 -16.64 29.32
C ALA A 46 -13.17 -15.58 29.19
N SER A 47 -13.09 -14.47 29.94
CA SER A 47 -14.02 -13.34 29.86
C SER A 47 -13.66 -12.33 28.78
N HIS A 48 -12.61 -12.57 27.97
CA HIS A 48 -12.20 -11.62 26.95
C HIS A 48 -13.12 -11.65 25.74
N ASP A 49 -14.01 -10.63 25.63
CA ASP A 49 -15.07 -10.52 24.62
C ASP A 49 -15.09 -9.17 23.89
N GLY A 50 -14.04 -8.35 24.07
CA GLY A 50 -13.96 -6.98 23.52
C GLY A 50 -14.65 -5.92 24.38
N THR A 51 -15.44 -6.33 25.42
CA THR A 51 -16.07 -5.45 26.41
C THR A 51 -15.44 -5.68 27.79
N ASN A 52 -15.06 -6.91 28.09
CA ASN A 52 -14.37 -7.35 29.29
C ASN A 52 -13.11 -8.11 28.92
N GLY A 53 -12.22 -8.36 29.87
CA GLY A 53 -11.08 -9.25 29.72
C GLY A 53 -9.72 -8.60 29.94
N LEU A 54 -8.77 -8.85 29.06
CA LEU A 54 -7.38 -8.41 29.20
C LEU A 54 -7.27 -6.88 29.15
N LYS A 55 -6.64 -6.30 30.19
CA LYS A 55 -6.28 -4.88 30.22
C LYS A 55 -4.77 -4.72 30.32
N LEU A 56 -4.21 -3.81 29.55
CA LEU A 56 -2.81 -3.40 29.62
C LEU A 56 -2.74 -1.93 30.04
N GLY A 57 -2.09 -1.63 31.16
CA GLY A 57 -2.03 -0.28 31.70
C GLY A 57 -3.41 0.34 31.96
N GLY A 58 -4.40 -0.48 32.33
CA GLY A 58 -5.78 -0.06 32.58
C GLY A 58 -6.66 0.02 31.31
N THR A 59 -6.08 -0.02 30.11
CA THR A 59 -6.81 0.02 28.83
C THR A 59 -7.19 -1.39 28.40
N LEU A 60 -8.47 -1.59 28.06
CA LEU A 60 -8.96 -2.87 27.56
C LEU A 60 -8.37 -3.16 26.16
N VAL A 61 -7.85 -4.37 25.98
CA VAL A 61 -7.56 -4.92 24.64
C VAL A 61 -8.90 -5.36 24.04
N THR A 62 -9.32 -4.71 22.98
CA THR A 62 -10.61 -5.02 22.30
C THR A 62 -10.47 -6.06 21.19
N SER A 63 -9.24 -6.32 20.74
CA SER A 63 -8.95 -7.28 19.65
C SER A 63 -9.21 -8.71 20.13
N THR A 64 -9.92 -9.46 19.30
CA THR A 64 -10.13 -10.90 19.48
C THR A 64 -8.81 -11.69 19.33
N ALA A 65 -8.75 -12.93 19.81
CA ALA A 65 -7.61 -13.81 19.59
C ALA A 65 -7.30 -14.01 18.08
N ALA A 66 -8.34 -14.11 17.25
CA ALA A 66 -8.17 -14.22 15.79
C ALA A 66 -7.49 -12.98 15.19
N GLU A 67 -7.88 -11.78 15.61
CA GLU A 67 -7.28 -10.52 15.16
C GLU A 67 -5.84 -10.34 15.67
N LEU A 68 -5.55 -10.76 16.90
CA LEU A 68 -4.18 -10.76 17.43
C LEU A 68 -3.29 -11.73 16.64
N ASN A 69 -3.82 -12.86 16.20
CA ASN A 69 -3.09 -13.84 15.39
C ASN A 69 -2.78 -13.33 13.96
N TYR A 70 -3.40 -12.23 13.49
CA TYR A 70 -2.94 -11.57 12.26
C TYR A 70 -1.54 -10.97 12.39
N LEU A 71 -1.07 -10.71 13.62
CA LEU A 71 0.29 -10.23 13.89
C LEU A 71 1.34 -11.35 13.95
N ASP A 72 0.93 -12.62 13.97
CA ASP A 72 1.83 -13.79 13.95
C ASP A 72 2.40 -13.98 12.52
N ILE A 73 3.45 -13.22 12.21
CA ILE A 73 4.11 -13.17 10.91
C ILE A 73 5.46 -13.87 10.96
N THR A 74 5.77 -14.68 9.95
CA THR A 74 7.03 -15.42 9.89
C THR A 74 8.22 -14.54 9.53
N THR A 75 8.01 -13.56 8.64
CA THR A 75 9.06 -12.68 8.13
C THR A 75 8.56 -11.24 8.07
N LEU A 76 9.20 -10.35 8.83
CA LEU A 76 8.91 -8.91 8.80
C LEU A 76 9.14 -8.33 7.40
N GLY A 77 8.28 -7.40 7.00
CA GLY A 77 8.37 -6.72 5.73
C GLY A 77 7.90 -7.53 4.52
N THR A 78 7.40 -8.76 4.71
CA THR A 78 6.84 -9.59 3.64
C THR A 78 5.36 -9.83 3.92
N SER A 79 4.51 -9.56 2.93
CA SER A 79 3.08 -9.84 3.04
C SER A 79 2.79 -11.34 3.10
N GLN A 80 1.87 -11.73 3.95
CA GLN A 80 1.41 -13.12 4.09
C GLN A 80 -0.12 -13.14 4.05
N ALA A 81 -0.69 -14.20 3.52
CA ALA A 81 -2.15 -14.36 3.47
C ALA A 81 -2.74 -14.32 4.88
N SER A 82 -3.82 -13.56 5.07
CA SER A 82 -4.53 -13.39 6.36
C SER A 82 -3.65 -12.89 7.50
N LYS A 83 -2.60 -12.11 7.20
CA LYS A 83 -1.70 -11.51 8.19
C LYS A 83 -1.60 -9.99 8.00
N ALA A 84 -1.17 -9.30 9.04
CA ALA A 84 -0.89 -7.87 8.99
C ALA A 84 0.28 -7.60 8.03
N VAL A 85 0.19 -6.50 7.31
CA VAL A 85 1.31 -6.02 6.48
C VAL A 85 2.25 -5.21 7.36
N THR A 86 3.52 -5.62 7.40
CA THR A 86 4.56 -4.97 8.20
C THR A 86 5.71 -4.50 7.33
N ALA A 87 6.41 -3.46 7.78
CA ALA A 87 7.67 -3.04 7.17
C ALA A 87 8.84 -3.91 7.68
N GLY A 88 9.83 -4.13 6.84
CA GLY A 88 11.11 -4.71 7.23
C GLY A 88 11.95 -3.75 8.08
N SER A 89 13.12 -4.19 8.54
CA SER A 89 14.05 -3.37 9.34
C SER A 89 14.60 -2.16 8.57
N ASP A 90 14.51 -2.18 7.25
CA ASP A 90 14.86 -1.10 6.33
C ASP A 90 13.68 -0.13 6.04
N GLY A 91 12.53 -0.35 6.70
CA GLY A 91 11.30 0.41 6.48
C GLY A 91 10.54 0.04 5.20
N VAL A 92 10.97 -1.01 4.49
CA VAL A 92 10.35 -1.42 3.23
C VAL A 92 9.22 -2.42 3.48
N VAL A 93 8.07 -2.19 2.84
CA VAL A 93 6.97 -3.15 2.71
C VAL A 93 7.09 -3.86 1.38
N LYS A 94 7.24 -5.19 1.41
CA LYS A 94 7.28 -6.03 0.21
C LYS A 94 5.96 -6.78 0.07
N ILE A 95 5.32 -6.62 -1.09
CA ILE A 95 4.17 -7.43 -1.47
C ILE A 95 4.70 -8.54 -2.36
N ALA A 96 4.85 -9.74 -1.78
CA ALA A 96 5.38 -10.90 -2.48
C ALA A 96 4.24 -11.84 -2.87
N LEU A 97 4.20 -12.19 -4.16
CA LEU A 97 3.33 -13.25 -4.68
C LEU A 97 4.17 -14.49 -4.93
N SER A 98 3.70 -15.62 -4.44
CA SER A 98 4.26 -16.93 -4.75
C SER A 98 3.17 -17.78 -5.39
N SER A 99 3.45 -18.32 -6.56
CA SER A 99 2.52 -19.14 -7.33
C SER A 99 3.32 -20.23 -8.10
N SER A 100 2.68 -21.34 -8.34
CA SER A 100 3.20 -22.37 -9.26
C SER A 100 2.89 -22.06 -10.74
N ASP A 101 2.18 -20.97 -11.01
CA ASP A 101 1.86 -20.58 -12.39
C ASP A 101 3.13 -20.11 -13.11
N THR A 102 3.29 -20.54 -14.35
CA THR A 102 4.44 -20.22 -15.18
C THR A 102 4.11 -19.21 -16.31
N ASN A 103 2.82 -18.95 -16.56
CA ASN A 103 2.35 -18.14 -17.69
C ASN A 103 1.08 -17.32 -17.38
N ALA A 104 0.78 -17.06 -16.09
CA ALA A 104 -0.36 -16.27 -15.68
C ALA A 104 0.11 -14.92 -15.08
N ASP A 105 -0.55 -13.83 -15.44
CA ASP A 105 -0.42 -12.56 -14.76
C ASP A 105 -1.14 -12.59 -13.41
N ARG A 106 -0.52 -12.01 -12.39
CA ARG A 106 -1.05 -11.96 -11.02
C ARG A 106 -1.00 -10.55 -10.47
N VAL A 107 -2.13 -10.10 -9.96
CA VAL A 107 -2.22 -8.80 -9.29
C VAL A 107 -1.74 -8.93 -7.84
N GLY A 108 -0.67 -8.25 -7.48
CA GLY A 108 -0.11 -8.22 -6.12
C GLY A 108 -0.64 -7.07 -5.26
N LEU A 109 -1.02 -5.96 -5.88
CA LEU A 109 -1.58 -4.78 -5.20
C LEU A 109 -2.82 -4.32 -5.97
N THR A 110 -3.94 -4.20 -5.28
CA THR A 110 -5.14 -3.57 -5.81
C THR A 110 -5.38 -2.25 -5.10
N VAL A 111 -5.44 -1.16 -5.86
CA VAL A 111 -5.82 0.16 -5.37
C VAL A 111 -7.25 0.44 -5.82
N THR A 112 -8.16 0.60 -4.86
CA THR A 112 -9.59 0.78 -5.13
C THR A 112 -10.06 2.14 -4.63
N HIS A 113 -10.81 2.85 -5.47
CA HIS A 113 -11.57 4.03 -5.09
C HIS A 113 -13.06 3.73 -5.23
N GLY A 114 -13.73 3.48 -4.11
CA GLY A 114 -15.19 3.38 -4.04
C GLY A 114 -15.81 4.75 -3.76
N THR A 115 -16.94 5.06 -4.38
CA THR A 115 -17.72 6.26 -4.07
C THR A 115 -19.12 5.90 -3.64
N SER A 116 -19.66 6.63 -2.64
CA SER A 116 -21.08 6.55 -2.24
C SER A 116 -21.96 7.50 -3.04
N GLY A 117 -21.37 8.39 -3.84
CA GLY A 117 -22.08 9.29 -4.75
C GLY A 117 -22.31 8.67 -6.12
N THR A 118 -22.90 9.45 -7.04
CA THR A 118 -23.04 9.05 -8.43
C THR A 118 -21.69 9.14 -9.13
N PRO A 119 -21.12 8.04 -9.66
CA PRO A 119 -19.88 8.10 -10.42
C PRO A 119 -19.98 9.05 -11.62
N ALA A 120 -18.89 9.75 -11.90
CA ALA A 120 -18.76 10.66 -13.05
C ALA A 120 -17.40 10.50 -13.71
N ALA A 121 -17.26 10.97 -14.95
CA ALA A 121 -15.98 11.05 -15.61
C ALA A 121 -14.93 11.71 -14.72
N ASN A 122 -13.68 11.27 -14.86
CA ASN A 122 -12.54 11.61 -14.00
C ASN A 122 -12.52 10.99 -12.59
N LEU A 123 -13.45 10.09 -12.25
CA LEU A 123 -13.27 9.22 -11.09
C LEU A 123 -12.08 8.30 -11.35
N GLY A 124 -11.18 8.17 -10.39
CA GLY A 124 -9.97 7.36 -10.57
C GLY A 124 -9.33 6.89 -9.28
N ALA A 125 -8.40 5.97 -9.40
CA ALA A 125 -7.55 5.48 -8.34
C ALA A 125 -6.09 5.49 -8.80
N GLY A 126 -5.15 5.77 -7.89
CA GLY A 126 -3.74 5.90 -8.27
C GLY A 126 -2.77 5.67 -7.13
N ILE A 127 -1.49 5.66 -7.48
CA ILE A 127 -0.35 5.59 -6.56
C ILE A 127 0.36 6.93 -6.64
N SER A 128 0.51 7.59 -5.49
CA SER A 128 1.23 8.85 -5.31
C SER A 128 2.69 8.58 -4.91
N PHE A 129 3.59 9.38 -5.43
CA PHE A 129 5.00 9.43 -5.04
C PHE A 129 5.27 10.78 -4.38
N GLU A 130 5.49 10.76 -3.08
CA GLU A 130 5.70 11.95 -2.27
C GLU A 130 7.17 12.02 -1.83
N ILE A 131 7.77 13.19 -1.96
CA ILE A 131 9.17 13.45 -1.60
C ILE A 131 9.21 14.72 -0.76
N LYS A 132 10.05 14.71 0.30
CA LYS A 132 10.31 15.89 1.11
C LYS A 132 11.30 16.80 0.40
N ASP A 133 10.92 18.05 0.22
CA ASP A 133 11.77 19.14 -0.23
C ASP A 133 11.96 20.23 0.88
N LEU A 134 12.34 21.43 0.50
CA LEU A 134 12.50 22.56 1.45
C LEU A 134 11.17 23.07 2.00
N GLY A 135 10.06 22.87 1.29
CA GLY A 135 8.71 23.30 1.68
C GLY A 135 7.96 22.27 2.54
N GLY A 136 8.37 21.00 2.49
CA GLY A 136 7.70 19.92 3.21
C GLY A 136 7.67 18.60 2.43
N VAL A 137 6.66 17.77 2.69
CA VAL A 137 6.39 16.56 1.90
C VAL A 137 5.32 16.92 0.88
N GLU A 138 5.64 16.77 -0.40
CA GLU A 138 4.77 17.10 -1.51
C GLU A 138 4.70 15.96 -2.52
N GLU A 139 3.57 15.86 -3.22
CA GLU A 139 3.38 14.89 -4.30
C GLU A 139 4.20 15.30 -5.53
N GLN A 140 5.21 14.51 -5.87
CA GLN A 140 6.12 14.76 -6.99
C GLN A 140 5.71 14.00 -8.26
N GLY A 141 4.88 12.97 -8.12
CA GLY A 141 4.38 12.20 -9.26
C GLY A 141 3.24 11.28 -8.88
N ARG A 142 2.48 10.87 -9.89
CA ARG A 142 1.36 9.93 -9.74
C ARG A 142 1.19 9.07 -10.98
N VAL A 143 0.84 7.80 -10.75
CA VAL A 143 0.26 6.93 -11.78
C VAL A 143 -1.17 6.62 -11.37
N SER A 144 -2.13 6.95 -12.20
CA SER A 144 -3.56 6.78 -11.90
C SER A 144 -4.30 6.13 -13.04
N THR A 145 -5.29 5.29 -12.73
CA THR A 145 -6.35 4.96 -13.68
C THR A 145 -7.50 5.93 -13.48
N VAL A 146 -8.00 6.51 -14.56
CA VAL A 146 -9.09 7.50 -14.55
C VAL A 146 -10.14 7.08 -15.55
N MET A 147 -11.42 7.15 -15.17
CA MET A 147 -12.53 6.81 -16.04
C MET A 147 -12.86 7.97 -16.98
N ASP A 148 -12.97 7.68 -18.26
CA ASP A 148 -13.49 8.60 -19.28
C ASP A 148 -15.01 8.51 -19.38
N THR A 149 -15.55 7.29 -19.27
CA THR A 149 -17.00 7.04 -19.16
C THR A 149 -17.27 6.12 -17.97
N VAL A 150 -18.41 6.30 -17.34
CA VAL A 150 -18.85 5.56 -16.14
C VAL A 150 -20.12 4.75 -16.38
N THR A 151 -20.55 4.59 -17.62
CA THR A 151 -21.75 3.82 -17.98
C THR A 151 -21.48 2.33 -17.81
N ASP A 152 -22.23 1.68 -16.93
CA ASP A 152 -22.11 0.25 -16.65
C ASP A 152 -22.18 -0.58 -17.93
N GLY A 153 -21.19 -1.47 -18.11
CA GLY A 153 -21.03 -2.30 -19.31
C GLY A 153 -20.45 -1.58 -20.54
N SER A 154 -20.09 -0.30 -20.41
CA SER A 154 -19.50 0.51 -21.49
C SER A 154 -18.46 1.49 -20.96
N GLU A 155 -17.76 1.09 -19.92
CA GLU A 155 -16.71 1.90 -19.28
C GLU A 155 -15.48 1.99 -20.19
N ASP A 156 -15.00 3.20 -20.39
CA ASP A 156 -13.67 3.46 -20.94
C ASP A 156 -12.82 4.14 -19.85
N SER A 157 -11.54 3.80 -19.81
CA SER A 157 -10.58 4.38 -18.89
C SER A 157 -9.22 4.61 -19.54
N ARG A 158 -8.41 5.44 -18.88
CA ARG A 158 -7.02 5.68 -19.25
C ARG A 158 -6.10 5.55 -18.04
N ILE A 159 -4.85 5.15 -18.29
CA ILE A 159 -3.77 5.26 -17.31
C ILE A 159 -3.06 6.59 -17.55
N VAL A 160 -2.94 7.42 -16.53
CA VAL A 160 -2.34 8.77 -16.59
C VAL A 160 -1.04 8.78 -15.81
N PHE A 161 0.01 9.32 -16.43
CA PHE A 161 1.29 9.59 -15.81
C PHE A 161 1.41 11.09 -15.55
N MET A 162 1.55 11.45 -14.28
CA MET A 162 1.63 12.83 -13.83
C MET A 162 2.97 13.09 -13.15
N VAL A 163 3.52 14.27 -13.37
CA VAL A 163 4.71 14.76 -12.67
C VAL A 163 4.48 16.20 -12.22
N GLN A 164 5.16 16.57 -11.14
CA GLN A 164 5.16 17.96 -10.69
C GLN A 164 5.94 18.84 -11.66
N SER A 165 5.36 19.97 -12.00
CA SER A 165 5.97 20.98 -12.85
C SER A 165 5.60 22.36 -12.30
N SER A 166 6.60 23.12 -11.87
CA SER A 166 6.42 24.46 -11.28
C SER A 166 5.38 24.53 -10.16
N GLY A 167 5.44 23.57 -9.21
CA GLY A 167 4.52 23.51 -8.08
C GLY A 167 3.12 22.96 -8.38
N THR A 168 2.91 22.39 -9.57
CA THR A 168 1.61 21.83 -9.97
C THR A 168 1.77 20.43 -10.56
N LEU A 169 0.98 19.48 -10.08
CA LEU A 169 0.94 18.14 -10.64
C LEU A 169 0.25 18.17 -12.01
N THR A 170 0.97 17.76 -13.05
CA THR A 170 0.55 17.90 -14.44
C THR A 170 0.63 16.55 -15.17
N ALA A 171 -0.41 16.18 -15.91
CA ALA A 171 -0.38 15.01 -16.78
C ALA A 171 0.63 15.24 -17.90
N LYS A 172 1.54 14.27 -18.11
CA LYS A 172 2.55 14.29 -19.18
C LYS A 172 2.28 13.25 -20.25
N ALA A 173 1.70 12.13 -19.89
CA ALA A 173 1.30 11.10 -20.82
C ALA A 173 0.09 10.33 -20.30
N ASP A 174 -0.65 9.70 -21.20
CA ASP A 174 -1.69 8.74 -20.85
C ASP A 174 -1.76 7.60 -21.87
N VAL A 175 -2.24 6.43 -21.40
CA VAL A 175 -2.54 5.26 -22.23
C VAL A 175 -4.04 5.09 -22.28
N GLN A 176 -4.60 5.20 -23.45
CA GLN A 176 -6.02 5.05 -23.75
C GLN A 176 -6.25 3.76 -24.55
N LYS A 177 -7.51 3.39 -24.74
CA LYS A 177 -7.94 2.21 -25.51
C LYS A 177 -7.24 2.04 -26.87
N THR A 178 -6.99 3.13 -27.56
CA THR A 178 -6.50 3.11 -28.95
C THR A 178 -5.18 3.85 -29.17
N ARG A 179 -4.62 4.49 -28.16
CA ARG A 179 -3.43 5.33 -28.33
C ARG A 179 -2.63 5.48 -27.02
N PHE A 180 -1.34 5.73 -27.20
CA PHE A 180 -0.49 6.36 -26.22
C PHE A 180 -0.43 7.86 -26.54
N ASN A 181 -0.83 8.70 -25.61
CA ASN A 181 -0.91 10.14 -25.79
C ASN A 181 0.14 10.84 -24.94
N ILE A 182 0.81 11.82 -25.51
CA ILE A 182 1.74 12.73 -24.82
C ILE A 182 1.07 14.10 -24.76
N ALA A 183 1.13 14.79 -23.63
CA ALA A 183 0.53 16.10 -23.45
C ALA A 183 1.00 17.09 -24.55
N SER A 184 0.12 17.99 -24.96
CA SER A 184 0.34 18.91 -26.10
C SER A 184 1.60 19.77 -26.01
N SER A 185 2.10 20.02 -24.79
CA SER A 185 3.33 20.78 -24.53
C SER A 185 4.56 19.89 -24.29
N SER A 186 4.46 18.60 -24.56
CA SER A 186 5.53 17.62 -24.36
C SER A 186 5.94 17.03 -25.70
N SER A 187 7.13 16.47 -25.77
CA SER A 187 7.70 15.79 -26.93
C SER A 187 8.14 14.37 -26.57
N TYR A 188 8.26 13.53 -27.57
CA TYR A 188 9.01 12.28 -27.47
C TYR A 188 10.48 12.58 -27.73
N ALA A 189 11.34 12.32 -26.77
CA ALA A 189 12.77 12.63 -26.84
C ALA A 189 13.63 11.36 -26.69
N ILE A 190 14.79 11.34 -27.32
CA ILE A 190 15.84 10.35 -27.16
C ILE A 190 17.11 11.09 -26.73
N ASN A 191 17.70 10.71 -25.58
CA ASN A 191 18.86 11.40 -24.99
C ASN A 191 18.66 12.92 -24.81
N ASN A 192 17.45 13.33 -24.40
CA ASN A 192 16.99 14.71 -24.27
C ASN A 192 16.86 15.49 -25.60
N ASP A 193 17.04 14.84 -26.74
CA ASP A 193 16.76 15.44 -28.03
C ASP A 193 15.33 15.11 -28.49
N ASP A 194 14.54 16.12 -28.76
CA ASP A 194 13.17 15.96 -29.25
C ASP A 194 13.20 15.29 -30.64
N VAL A 195 12.50 14.16 -30.76
CA VAL A 195 12.37 13.43 -32.06
C VAL A 195 10.99 13.56 -32.66
N LEU A 196 9.96 13.76 -31.86
CA LEU A 196 8.56 13.93 -32.30
C LEU A 196 7.78 14.83 -31.34
N SER A 197 7.14 15.83 -31.91
CA SER A 197 6.17 16.69 -31.22
C SER A 197 4.80 16.61 -31.90
N ALA A 198 3.80 17.33 -31.39
CA ALA A 198 2.46 17.39 -31.99
C ALA A 198 2.47 17.97 -33.41
N THR A 199 3.46 18.77 -33.78
CA THR A 199 3.50 19.54 -35.02
C THR A 199 4.68 19.23 -35.93
N GLY A 200 5.62 18.39 -35.52
CA GLY A 200 6.78 18.14 -36.36
C GLY A 200 7.77 17.12 -35.80
N LEU A 201 8.67 16.70 -36.64
CA LEU A 201 9.88 15.95 -36.30
C LEU A 201 10.90 16.89 -35.68
N GLY A 202 11.66 16.40 -34.71
CA GLY A 202 12.77 17.13 -34.10
C GLY A 202 13.88 17.42 -35.11
N SER A 203 14.62 18.50 -34.87
CA SER A 203 15.72 18.91 -35.77
C SER A 203 16.85 17.89 -35.90
N ASN A 204 16.97 16.97 -34.95
CA ASN A 204 17.96 15.90 -34.93
C ASN A 204 17.53 14.64 -35.71
N VAL A 205 16.32 14.62 -36.28
CA VAL A 205 15.86 13.55 -37.17
C VAL A 205 16.34 13.87 -38.59
N VAL A 206 17.61 13.58 -38.87
CA VAL A 206 18.31 13.99 -40.10
C VAL A 206 18.26 12.95 -41.22
N SER A 207 17.77 11.75 -40.95
CA SER A 207 17.54 10.72 -41.98
C SER A 207 16.26 9.94 -41.72
N SER A 208 15.62 9.51 -42.80
CA SER A 208 14.37 8.77 -42.75
C SER A 208 14.31 7.76 -43.89
N SER A 209 13.75 6.58 -43.64
CA SER A 209 13.43 5.57 -44.66
C SER A 209 11.98 5.64 -45.15
N LEU A 210 11.34 6.82 -45.04
CA LEU A 210 9.98 7.01 -45.54
C LEU A 210 9.92 6.76 -47.05
N THR A 211 9.07 5.83 -47.47
CA THR A 211 8.84 5.50 -48.87
C THR A 211 7.65 6.27 -49.45
N SER A 212 6.87 6.95 -48.61
CA SER A 212 5.73 7.77 -49.04
C SER A 212 5.45 8.87 -48.00
N VAL A 213 5.13 10.07 -48.48
CA VAL A 213 4.79 11.26 -47.66
C VAL A 213 3.49 11.87 -48.17
N GLY A 214 2.48 11.28 -48.41
CA GLY A 214 1.18 11.85 -48.81
C GLY A 214 1.28 13.10 -49.69
N THR A 215 0.24 13.93 -49.70
CA THR A 215 0.22 15.21 -50.45
C THR A 215 0.94 16.30 -49.68
N LEU A 216 2.01 16.85 -50.22
CA LEU A 216 2.72 18.01 -49.66
C LEU A 216 2.17 19.31 -50.26
N THR A 217 1.91 20.30 -49.41
CA THR A 217 1.54 21.67 -49.87
C THR A 217 2.78 22.50 -50.22
N GLY A 218 3.96 22.05 -49.81
CA GLY A 218 5.25 22.66 -50.15
C GLY A 218 6.39 21.71 -49.84
N LEU A 219 7.44 21.73 -50.62
CA LEU A 219 8.67 20.98 -50.44
C LEU A 219 9.86 21.91 -50.72
N THR A 220 10.74 22.07 -49.71
CA THR A 220 12.02 22.74 -49.89
C THR A 220 13.12 21.68 -49.86
N VAL A 221 13.92 21.60 -50.93
CA VAL A 221 15.05 20.69 -51.05
C VAL A 221 16.34 21.50 -51.11
N ASN A 222 17.20 21.37 -50.13
CA ASN A 222 18.52 22.04 -50.09
C ASN A 222 19.65 21.21 -50.70
N GLY A 223 19.31 20.19 -51.52
CA GLY A 223 20.24 19.26 -52.15
C GLY A 223 19.70 18.71 -53.46
N ASN A 224 20.26 17.59 -53.92
CA ASN A 224 19.84 16.97 -55.16
C ASN A 224 18.53 16.20 -55.00
N VAL A 225 17.64 16.33 -55.98
CA VAL A 225 16.45 15.48 -56.17
C VAL A 225 16.76 14.46 -57.23
N THR A 226 16.65 13.17 -56.91
CA THR A 226 16.73 12.09 -57.89
C THR A 226 15.33 11.51 -58.06
N VAL A 227 14.82 11.52 -59.26
CA VAL A 227 13.57 10.86 -59.64
C VAL A 227 13.94 9.61 -60.41
N SER A 228 13.52 8.45 -59.94
CA SER A 228 13.77 7.14 -60.56
C SER A 228 12.46 6.48 -60.95
#